data_680fd1b991ea8a717146f5442562f78d
#
_entry.id   680fd1b991ea8a717146f5442562f78d
#
_cell.length_a   1.000
_cell.length_b   1.000
_cell.length_c   1.000
_cell.angle_alpha   90.00
_cell.angle_beta   90.00
_cell.angle_gamma   90.00
#
_symmetry.space_group_name_H-M   'P 1'
#
loop_
_entity.id
_entity.type
_entity.pdbx_description
1 polymer ?
#
loop_
_entity_poly.entity_id
_entity_poly.type
_entity_poly.pdbx_seq_one_letter_code
_entity_poly.pdbx_strand_id
1 'polypeptide(L)'
;MSLLTDFLTFEYANAYVLSNSKQFSAPKIYDAGGDLTKRWYVYYSFRNPKTGKLERQTPIYGGANKYKTKTDRMEVLSMYRRSLHDFLKRGFNPYEDNSDLLTKFQSSDIHTENSSQKVVASAETKVEEKSRTSISDAFAQVLHIKKHVVSPSTYMNYKQKLLKLEQWLKGVLPQNATIDQITKQHIVSYLNQVLERTSARTRNNTRVELGSLFQALVDNEFIPYNFIHSINVLRTRPERHKTYSIRQQQSIYSYLEKEDSTLLLFIQFISYNFLRPIEVCRLRVKDVNIKEKRLYVRAKNKPVKIKIIPDIMLSQLPSLEGLPLDNYLITPNGIGCKWAATEVNRRDYFSKRFKKVVKEHFKLGQDFGLYSFRHTFITRLYREMIKDATPFEVKSRLMLITGHSTMGALEKYLRDIDAQLPEDYSELLIDSKSN
;
A
#
# COMPACT_ATOMS: atom_id res chain seq x y z
N MET A 1 6.15 28.14 25.02
CA MET A 1 7.13 27.30 24.25
C MET A 1 7.88 26.29 25.14
N SER A 2 7.94 26.43 26.45
CA SER A 2 8.69 25.49 27.33
C SER A 2 8.07 24.08 27.43
N LEU A 3 6.77 23.99 27.60
CA LEU A 3 6.04 22.71 27.80
C LEU A 3 6.17 21.70 26.65
N LEU A 4 6.19 22.15 25.41
CA LEU A 4 6.37 21.26 24.24
C LEU A 4 7.79 20.76 24.13
N THR A 5 8.77 21.61 24.46
CA THR A 5 10.19 21.25 24.47
C THR A 5 10.47 20.25 25.59
N ASP A 6 9.88 20.44 26.76
CA ASP A 6 10.02 19.54 27.91
C ASP A 6 9.37 18.18 27.64
N PHE A 7 8.20 18.17 26.99
CA PHE A 7 7.51 16.92 26.57
C PHE A 7 8.33 16.15 25.52
N LEU A 8 8.85 16.83 24.50
CA LEU A 8 9.69 16.21 23.46
C LEU A 8 11.01 15.68 24.04
N THR A 9 11.59 16.36 25.03
CA THR A 9 12.79 15.92 25.71
C THR A 9 12.54 14.69 26.55
N PHE A 10 11.38 14.62 27.23
CA PHE A 10 10.94 13.47 28.00
C PHE A 10 10.66 12.24 27.10
N GLU A 11 9.97 12.43 25.99
CA GLU A 11 9.73 11.37 24.99
C GLU A 11 11.05 10.89 24.36
N TYR A 12 11.97 11.78 24.05
CA TYR A 12 13.29 11.42 23.55
C TYR A 12 14.09 10.63 24.59
N ALA A 13 14.07 11.03 25.86
CA ALA A 13 14.74 10.32 26.95
C ALA A 13 14.12 8.92 27.15
N ASN A 14 12.80 8.78 27.11
CA ASN A 14 12.11 7.49 27.18
C ASN A 14 12.45 6.59 25.99
N ALA A 15 12.48 7.14 24.76
CA ALA A 15 12.87 6.39 23.58
C ALA A 15 14.34 5.95 23.65
N TYR A 16 15.22 6.77 24.20
CA TYR A 16 16.62 6.45 24.40
C TYR A 16 16.81 5.35 25.46
N VAL A 17 16.08 5.42 26.59
CA VAL A 17 16.06 4.38 27.62
C VAL A 17 15.53 3.06 27.07
N LEU A 18 14.44 3.08 26.30
CA LEU A 18 13.88 1.90 25.65
C LEU A 18 14.85 1.29 24.61
N SER A 19 15.60 2.10 23.89
CA SER A 19 16.60 1.61 22.93
C SER A 19 17.80 0.98 23.63
N ASN A 20 18.21 1.53 24.77
CA ASN A 20 19.31 1.00 25.59
C ASN A 20 18.92 -0.23 26.41
N SER A 21 17.63 -0.45 26.67
CA SER A 21 17.13 -1.62 27.41
C SER A 21 16.96 -2.87 26.54
N LYS A 22 17.06 -2.77 25.22
CA LYS A 22 16.93 -3.94 24.31
C LYS A 22 18.13 -4.87 24.49
N GLN A 23 17.84 -6.08 24.97
CA GLN A 23 18.83 -7.14 25.13
C GLN A 23 19.36 -7.68 23.80
N PHE A 24 18.54 -7.68 22.75
CA PHE A 24 18.89 -8.21 21.44
C PHE A 24 18.25 -7.43 20.28
N SER A 25 18.87 -7.50 19.11
CA SER A 25 18.27 -7.03 17.86
C SER A 25 17.35 -8.08 17.25
N ALA A 26 16.26 -7.65 16.58
CA ALA A 26 15.43 -8.59 15.83
C ALA A 26 16.28 -9.36 14.80
N PRO A 27 16.14 -10.72 14.73
CA PRO A 27 16.88 -11.51 13.75
C PRO A 27 16.54 -11.14 12.31
N LYS A 28 17.56 -11.09 11.45
CA LYS A 28 17.47 -10.73 10.04
C LYS A 28 18.04 -11.83 9.15
N ILE A 29 17.55 -11.94 7.92
CA ILE A 29 18.06 -12.85 6.90
C ILE A 29 19.01 -12.06 5.99
N TYR A 30 20.16 -12.67 5.71
CA TYR A 30 21.04 -12.25 4.63
C TYR A 30 20.88 -13.25 3.48
N ASP A 31 20.40 -12.76 2.33
CA ASP A 31 20.07 -13.58 1.13
C ASP A 31 21.02 -13.32 -0.05
N ALA A 32 22.09 -12.59 0.16
CA ALA A 32 23.07 -12.22 -0.86
C ALA A 32 22.45 -11.65 -2.16
N GLY A 33 21.30 -10.93 -2.04
CA GLY A 33 20.58 -10.41 -3.20
C GLY A 33 19.93 -11.49 -4.07
N GLY A 34 19.70 -12.67 -3.50
CA GLY A 34 19.15 -13.82 -4.20
C GLY A 34 20.20 -14.67 -4.97
N ASP A 35 21.47 -14.42 -4.76
CA ASP A 35 22.56 -15.22 -5.37
C ASP A 35 22.71 -16.57 -4.64
N LEU A 36 22.40 -17.66 -5.32
CA LEU A 36 22.46 -19.03 -4.77
C LEU A 36 23.87 -19.59 -4.67
N THR A 37 24.86 -18.99 -5.29
CA THR A 37 26.27 -19.39 -5.19
C THR A 37 26.89 -18.97 -3.86
N LYS A 38 26.30 -17.97 -3.22
CA LYS A 38 26.71 -17.44 -1.92
C LYS A 38 25.91 -18.08 -0.79
N ARG A 39 26.51 -18.09 0.40
CA ARG A 39 25.85 -18.60 1.59
C ARG A 39 24.85 -17.60 2.15
N TRP A 40 23.63 -18.04 2.38
CA TRP A 40 22.58 -17.30 3.05
C TRP A 40 22.53 -17.70 4.52
N TYR A 41 22.15 -16.78 5.42
CA TYR A 41 22.14 -17.02 6.85
C TYR A 41 21.20 -16.09 7.60
N VAL A 42 20.82 -16.48 8.83
CA VAL A 42 20.15 -15.62 9.78
C VAL A 42 21.18 -15.02 10.73
N TYR A 43 21.05 -13.74 11.06
CA TYR A 43 21.94 -13.05 11.98
C TYR A 43 21.17 -12.14 12.92
N TYR A 44 21.76 -11.90 14.10
CA TYR A 44 21.25 -11.01 15.13
C TYR A 44 22.42 -10.46 15.96
N SER A 45 22.14 -9.46 16.80
CA SER A 45 23.09 -8.97 17.79
C SER A 45 22.49 -9.14 19.17
N PHE A 46 23.32 -9.43 20.16
CA PHE A 46 22.92 -9.56 21.55
C PHE A 46 23.81 -8.64 22.41
N ARG A 47 23.27 -8.13 23.53
CA ARG A 47 24.02 -7.23 24.40
C ARG A 47 25.06 -8.02 25.19
N ASN A 48 26.33 -7.69 24.94
CA ASN A 48 27.44 -8.33 25.66
C ASN A 48 27.43 -7.88 27.13
N PRO A 49 27.35 -8.80 28.11
CA PRO A 49 27.31 -8.44 29.52
C PRO A 49 28.56 -7.73 30.03
N LYS A 50 29.72 -7.92 29.36
CA LYS A 50 30.99 -7.26 29.74
C LYS A 50 31.11 -5.85 29.18
N THR A 51 30.68 -5.64 27.93
CA THR A 51 30.86 -4.35 27.21
C THR A 51 29.63 -3.48 27.23
N GLY A 52 28.45 -4.03 27.54
CA GLY A 52 27.17 -3.35 27.50
C GLY A 52 26.70 -2.98 26.09
N LYS A 53 27.42 -3.37 25.04
CA LYS A 53 27.12 -3.05 23.62
C LYS A 53 26.42 -4.21 22.92
N LEU A 54 25.62 -3.89 21.89
CA LEU A 54 25.05 -4.91 21.02
C LEU A 54 26.12 -5.45 20.07
N GLU A 55 26.54 -6.68 20.29
CA GLU A 55 27.53 -7.37 19.47
C GLU A 55 26.88 -8.41 18.57
N ARG A 56 27.35 -8.47 17.32
CA ARG A 56 26.83 -9.43 16.35
C ARG A 56 27.22 -10.85 16.73
N GLN A 57 26.23 -11.73 16.82
CA GLN A 57 26.41 -13.12 17.14
C GLN A 57 26.77 -13.95 15.90
N THR A 58 27.26 -15.17 16.12
CA THR A 58 27.61 -16.11 15.04
C THR A 58 26.43 -16.31 14.09
N PRO A 59 26.65 -16.15 12.76
CA PRO A 59 25.59 -16.39 11.77
C PRO A 59 25.07 -17.82 11.79
N ILE A 60 23.75 -17.98 11.69
CA ILE A 60 23.10 -19.29 11.65
C ILE A 60 22.83 -19.65 10.20
N TYR A 61 23.59 -20.60 9.68
CA TYR A 61 23.45 -21.11 8.32
C TYR A 61 22.45 -22.27 8.24
N GLY A 62 22.44 -23.14 9.26
CA GLY A 62 21.63 -24.35 9.31
C GLY A 62 21.74 -25.20 8.03
N GLY A 63 20.67 -25.87 7.68
CA GLY A 63 20.54 -26.64 6.43
C GLY A 63 20.13 -25.83 5.21
N ALA A 64 19.89 -24.51 5.33
CA ALA A 64 19.29 -23.70 4.28
C ALA A 64 20.08 -23.72 2.96
N ASN A 65 21.40 -23.72 3.03
CA ASN A 65 22.26 -23.68 1.84
C ASN A 65 22.32 -24.99 1.04
N LYS A 66 21.70 -26.06 1.51
CA LYS A 66 21.54 -27.32 0.76
C LYS A 66 20.47 -27.23 -0.32
N TYR A 67 19.53 -26.29 -0.18
CA TYR A 67 18.44 -26.11 -1.12
C TYR A 67 18.91 -25.34 -2.36
N LYS A 68 18.44 -25.79 -3.53
CA LYS A 68 18.86 -25.29 -4.84
C LYS A 68 17.94 -24.19 -5.40
N THR A 69 16.81 -23.91 -4.74
CA THR A 69 15.90 -22.83 -5.16
C THR A 69 15.91 -21.69 -4.15
N LYS A 70 15.68 -20.46 -4.64
CA LYS A 70 15.58 -19.27 -3.78
C LYS A 70 14.41 -19.39 -2.78
N THR A 71 13.32 -19.96 -3.23
CA THR A 71 12.09 -20.11 -2.44
C THR A 71 12.30 -21.03 -1.25
N ASP A 72 12.83 -22.22 -1.49
CA ASP A 72 13.05 -23.22 -0.43
C ASP A 72 14.10 -22.72 0.57
N ARG A 73 15.18 -22.08 0.06
CA ARG A 73 16.23 -21.53 0.92
C ARG A 73 15.69 -20.42 1.81
N MET A 74 14.84 -19.53 1.27
CA MET A 74 14.19 -18.45 2.01
C MET A 74 13.17 -18.98 3.02
N GLU A 75 12.44 -20.03 2.70
CA GLU A 75 11.47 -20.68 3.59
C GLU A 75 12.17 -21.25 4.83
N VAL A 76 13.23 -22.01 4.65
CA VAL A 76 14.03 -22.55 5.76
C VAL A 76 14.65 -21.45 6.62
N LEU A 77 15.22 -20.42 6.00
CA LEU A 77 15.78 -19.28 6.76
C LEU A 77 14.70 -18.47 7.49
N SER A 78 13.50 -18.42 6.94
CA SER A 78 12.36 -17.77 7.60
C SER A 78 11.90 -18.57 8.82
N MET A 79 11.95 -19.88 8.78
CA MET A 79 11.73 -20.74 9.95
C MET A 79 12.81 -20.49 11.01
N TYR A 80 14.10 -20.54 10.66
CA TYR A 80 15.18 -20.26 11.60
C TYR A 80 15.07 -18.86 12.22
N ARG A 81 14.72 -17.84 11.44
CA ARG A 81 14.53 -16.49 11.93
C ARG A 81 13.42 -16.42 12.97
N ARG A 82 12.28 -17.09 12.76
CA ARG A 82 11.15 -17.12 13.69
C ARG A 82 11.53 -17.86 14.96
N SER A 83 12.03 -19.08 14.83
CA SER A 83 12.45 -19.89 15.99
C SER A 83 13.47 -19.16 16.84
N LEU A 84 14.48 -18.55 16.21
CA LEU A 84 15.48 -17.75 16.93
C LEU A 84 14.84 -16.55 17.66
N HIS A 85 13.89 -15.86 17.02
CA HIS A 85 13.21 -14.73 17.64
C HIS A 85 12.40 -15.16 18.87
N ASP A 86 11.74 -16.31 18.78
CA ASP A 86 10.96 -16.87 19.89
C ASP A 86 11.87 -17.36 21.02
N PHE A 87 13.01 -17.98 20.72
CA PHE A 87 14.03 -18.32 21.70
C PHE A 87 14.56 -17.09 22.44
N LEU A 88 14.90 -16.04 21.72
CA LEU A 88 15.37 -14.78 22.30
C LEU A 88 14.33 -14.12 23.19
N LYS A 89 13.05 -14.16 22.80
CA LYS A 89 11.95 -13.66 23.63
C LYS A 89 11.71 -14.48 24.90
N ARG A 90 11.97 -15.77 24.87
CA ARG A 90 11.86 -16.68 26.02
C ARG A 90 13.09 -16.66 26.93
N GLY A 91 14.05 -15.76 26.66
CA GLY A 91 15.20 -15.55 27.55
C GLY A 91 16.48 -16.26 27.10
N PHE A 92 16.56 -16.78 25.87
CA PHE A 92 17.81 -17.31 25.34
C PHE A 92 18.92 -16.26 25.39
N ASN A 93 20.03 -16.59 26.07
CA ASN A 93 21.19 -15.73 26.20
C ASN A 93 22.43 -16.46 25.65
N PRO A 94 23.07 -15.95 24.55
CA PRO A 94 24.21 -16.62 23.94
C PRO A 94 25.48 -16.60 24.80
N TYR A 95 25.49 -15.92 25.94
CA TYR A 95 26.60 -15.82 26.88
C TYR A 95 26.42 -16.70 28.14
N GLU A 96 25.29 -17.41 28.26
CA GLU A 96 24.95 -18.24 29.42
C GLU A 96 24.60 -19.68 29.00
N ASP A 97 24.55 -20.57 29.98
CA ASP A 97 24.04 -21.92 29.77
C ASP A 97 22.51 -21.89 29.61
N ASN A 98 22.01 -22.42 28.50
CA ASN A 98 20.59 -22.46 28.15
C ASN A 98 19.99 -23.87 28.29
N SER A 99 20.63 -24.78 29.03
CA SER A 99 20.21 -26.18 29.17
C SER A 99 18.81 -26.32 29.74
N ASP A 100 18.44 -25.49 30.73
CA ASP A 100 17.10 -25.46 31.32
C ASP A 100 16.03 -25.00 30.33
N LEU A 101 16.39 -24.07 29.47
CA LEU A 101 15.52 -23.55 28.42
C LEU A 101 15.27 -24.61 27.33
N LEU A 102 16.31 -25.36 26.97
CA LEU A 102 16.23 -26.48 26.02
C LEU A 102 15.38 -27.64 26.57
N THR A 103 15.53 -27.96 27.86
CA THR A 103 14.74 -29.01 28.50
C THR A 103 13.24 -28.66 28.53
N LYS A 104 12.91 -27.41 28.82
CA LYS A 104 11.53 -26.90 28.74
C LYS A 104 10.96 -26.90 27.32
N PHE A 105 11.79 -26.72 26.32
CA PHE A 105 11.38 -26.83 24.92
C PHE A 105 11.12 -28.27 24.48
N GLN A 106 12.00 -29.19 24.85
CA GLN A 106 11.85 -30.60 24.53
C GLN A 106 10.65 -31.27 25.23
N SER A 107 10.29 -30.80 26.42
CA SER A 107 9.08 -31.24 27.13
C SER A 107 7.79 -30.68 26.54
N SER A 108 7.82 -29.57 25.80
CA SER A 108 6.66 -29.01 25.10
C SER A 108 6.46 -29.58 23.67
N ASP A 109 7.49 -30.19 23.06
CA ASP A 109 7.42 -30.72 21.68
C ASP A 109 7.16 -32.24 21.60
N ILE A 110 7.02 -32.97 22.73
CA ILE A 110 6.76 -34.42 22.74
C ILE A 110 5.30 -34.78 22.43
N HIS A 111 4.48 -33.83 22.00
CA HIS A 111 3.09 -34.13 21.59
C HIS A 111 2.82 -34.14 20.09
N THR A 112 3.84 -34.36 19.25
CA THR A 112 3.58 -34.53 17.81
C THR A 112 4.59 -35.51 17.22
N GLU A 113 4.37 -36.82 17.41
CA GLU A 113 4.66 -37.95 16.54
C GLU A 113 4.72 -39.25 17.36
N ASN A 114 3.62 -39.99 17.36
CA ASN A 114 3.55 -41.45 17.18
C ASN A 114 2.17 -41.95 17.57
N SER A 115 1.32 -42.08 16.60
CA SER A 115 0.10 -42.88 16.71
C SER A 115 0.35 -44.23 16.07
N SER A 116 0.68 -45.23 16.89
CA SER A 116 0.25 -46.61 16.65
C SER A 116 0.37 -47.43 17.93
N GLN A 117 -0.78 -47.91 18.34
CA GLN A 117 -1.06 -49.06 19.22
C GLN A 117 -1.20 -48.86 20.73
N LYS A 118 -2.47 -48.81 21.09
CA LYS A 118 -3.18 -49.67 22.08
C LYS A 118 -2.93 -49.54 23.59
N VAL A 119 -4.02 -49.25 24.22
CA VAL A 119 -4.71 -49.91 25.40
C VAL A 119 -4.57 -49.24 26.78
N VAL A 120 -5.69 -48.68 27.18
CA VAL A 120 -6.42 -48.70 28.50
C VAL A 120 -5.85 -48.02 29.74
N ALA A 121 -6.66 -47.13 30.21
CA ALA A 121 -7.13 -46.81 31.55
C ALA A 121 -6.80 -45.42 32.11
N SER A 122 -7.86 -44.63 32.14
CA SER A 122 -8.25 -43.67 33.16
C SER A 122 -7.21 -42.79 33.90
N ALA A 123 -7.16 -41.51 33.47
CA ALA A 123 -7.13 -40.39 34.42
C ALA A 123 -7.69 -39.17 33.70
N GLU A 124 -8.82 -38.68 34.15
CA GLU A 124 -9.44 -37.42 33.68
C GLU A 124 -8.53 -36.25 34.01
N THR A 125 -7.82 -35.75 32.99
CA THR A 125 -7.22 -34.42 33.04
C THR A 125 -8.02 -33.57 32.04
N LYS A 126 -8.77 -32.62 32.55
CA LYS A 126 -9.50 -31.61 31.77
C LYS A 126 -8.51 -30.90 30.84
N VAL A 127 -8.48 -31.32 29.57
CA VAL A 127 -7.92 -30.53 28.51
C VAL A 127 -8.93 -29.42 28.26
N GLU A 128 -8.59 -28.19 28.58
CA GLU A 128 -9.35 -27.03 28.13
C GLU A 128 -9.42 -27.10 26.58
N GLU A 129 -10.57 -27.50 26.05
CA GLU A 129 -10.88 -27.36 24.65
C GLU A 129 -10.81 -25.85 24.35
N LYS A 130 -9.69 -25.39 23.73
CA LYS A 130 -9.68 -24.09 23.05
C LYS A 130 -10.88 -24.09 22.13
N SER A 131 -11.91 -23.33 22.45
CA SER A 131 -13.15 -23.25 21.68
C SER A 131 -12.77 -22.90 20.23
N ARG A 132 -12.99 -23.84 19.33
CA ARG A 132 -12.69 -23.69 17.89
C ARG A 132 -13.58 -22.59 17.36
N THR A 133 -12.97 -21.44 17.04
CA THR A 133 -13.72 -20.27 16.54
C THR A 133 -14.22 -20.50 15.13
N SER A 134 -15.49 -20.22 14.89
CA SER A 134 -16.09 -20.30 13.54
C SER A 134 -15.38 -19.32 12.59
N ILE A 135 -15.41 -19.61 11.29
CA ILE A 135 -14.86 -18.71 10.26
C ILE A 135 -15.54 -17.33 10.33
N SER A 136 -16.86 -17.31 10.49
CA SER A 136 -17.63 -16.06 10.56
C SER A 136 -17.23 -15.20 11.77
N ASP A 137 -17.07 -15.82 12.96
CA ASP A 137 -16.72 -15.10 14.17
C ASP A 137 -15.27 -14.57 14.10
N ALA A 138 -14.33 -15.37 13.64
CA ALA A 138 -12.94 -14.95 13.44
C ALA A 138 -12.83 -13.77 12.45
N PHE A 139 -13.55 -13.82 11.34
CA PHE A 139 -13.60 -12.73 10.37
C PHE A 139 -14.27 -11.47 10.94
N ALA A 140 -15.35 -11.62 11.73
CA ALA A 140 -16.01 -10.51 12.39
C ALA A 140 -15.06 -9.80 13.37
N GLN A 141 -14.32 -10.56 14.17
CA GLN A 141 -13.35 -10.00 15.14
C GLN A 141 -12.22 -9.26 14.42
N VAL A 142 -11.64 -9.84 13.37
CA VAL A 142 -10.61 -9.16 12.57
C VAL A 142 -11.15 -7.89 11.93
N LEU A 143 -12.37 -7.89 11.41
CA LEU A 143 -13.00 -6.68 10.87
C LEU A 143 -13.24 -5.63 11.96
N HIS A 144 -13.65 -6.05 13.16
CA HIS A 144 -13.80 -5.13 14.28
C HIS A 144 -12.48 -4.42 14.62
N ILE A 145 -11.38 -5.14 14.70
CA ILE A 145 -10.04 -4.57 14.93
C ILE A 145 -9.64 -3.63 13.77
N LYS A 146 -9.77 -4.10 12.52
CA LYS A 146 -9.39 -3.30 11.34
C LYS A 146 -10.19 -2.01 11.21
N LYS A 147 -11.44 -1.96 11.71
CA LYS A 147 -12.27 -0.75 11.71
C LYS A 147 -11.62 0.44 12.42
N HIS A 148 -10.83 0.17 13.46
CA HIS A 148 -10.16 1.19 14.26
C HIS A 148 -8.75 1.57 13.74
N VAL A 149 -8.15 0.71 12.92
CA VAL A 149 -6.72 0.86 12.50
C VAL A 149 -6.58 1.35 11.07
N VAL A 150 -7.58 1.10 10.20
CA VAL A 150 -7.49 1.48 8.78
C VAL A 150 -8.51 2.55 8.41
N SER A 151 -8.28 3.19 7.28
CA SER A 151 -9.23 4.19 6.78
C SER A 151 -10.60 3.56 6.44
N PRO A 152 -11.72 4.31 6.52
CA PRO A 152 -13.05 3.81 6.20
C PRO A 152 -13.14 3.10 4.83
N SER A 153 -12.48 3.65 3.80
CA SER A 153 -12.48 3.02 2.47
C SER A 153 -11.69 1.70 2.42
N THR A 154 -10.58 1.60 3.17
CA THR A 154 -9.81 0.35 3.29
C THR A 154 -10.60 -0.69 4.07
N TYR A 155 -11.27 -0.26 5.14
CA TYR A 155 -12.17 -1.13 5.90
C TYR A 155 -13.29 -1.71 5.03
N MET A 156 -13.95 -0.87 4.22
CA MET A 156 -15.00 -1.34 3.30
C MET A 156 -14.47 -2.35 2.27
N ASN A 157 -13.26 -2.13 1.74
CA ASN A 157 -12.62 -3.11 0.86
C ASN A 157 -12.34 -4.43 1.58
N TYR A 158 -11.79 -4.40 2.78
CA TYR A 158 -11.53 -5.59 3.59
C TYR A 158 -12.82 -6.35 3.90
N LYS A 159 -13.88 -5.64 4.32
CA LYS A 159 -15.19 -6.23 4.54
C LYS A 159 -15.71 -6.96 3.30
N GLN A 160 -15.67 -6.30 2.14
CA GLN A 160 -16.11 -6.90 0.87
C GLN A 160 -15.27 -8.13 0.49
N LYS A 161 -13.96 -8.11 0.73
CA LYS A 161 -13.08 -9.26 0.42
C LYS A 161 -13.37 -10.44 1.32
N LEU A 162 -13.54 -10.22 2.62
CA LEU A 162 -13.89 -11.30 3.56
C LEU A 162 -15.28 -11.88 3.27
N LEU A 163 -16.28 -11.04 3.02
CA LEU A 163 -17.62 -11.53 2.66
C LEU A 163 -17.60 -12.43 1.42
N LYS A 164 -16.84 -12.03 0.38
CA LYS A 164 -16.72 -12.85 -0.84
C LYS A 164 -15.96 -14.15 -0.59
N LEU A 165 -14.90 -14.11 0.22
CA LEU A 165 -14.15 -15.30 0.61
C LEU A 165 -15.02 -16.24 1.46
N GLU A 166 -15.72 -15.71 2.47
CA GLU A 166 -16.61 -16.48 3.32
C GLU A 166 -17.73 -17.16 2.53
N GLN A 167 -18.36 -16.42 1.60
CA GLN A 167 -19.38 -17.00 0.72
C GLN A 167 -18.81 -18.14 -0.14
N TRP A 168 -17.58 -18.00 -0.63
CA TRP A 168 -16.92 -19.06 -1.40
C TRP A 168 -16.59 -20.27 -0.52
N LEU A 169 -16.06 -20.03 0.70
CA LEU A 169 -15.73 -21.10 1.64
C LEU A 169 -16.95 -21.92 2.07
N LYS A 170 -18.12 -21.30 2.22
CA LYS A 170 -19.40 -22.00 2.49
C LYS A 170 -19.79 -23.01 1.40
N GLY A 171 -19.29 -22.85 0.19
CA GLY A 171 -19.48 -23.82 -0.90
C GLY A 171 -18.43 -24.94 -0.95
N VAL A 172 -17.34 -24.84 -0.16
CA VAL A 172 -16.21 -25.76 -0.22
C VAL A 172 -15.96 -26.49 1.10
N LEU A 173 -16.30 -25.85 2.21
CA LEU A 173 -16.13 -26.37 3.56
C LEU A 173 -17.51 -26.69 4.21
N PRO A 174 -17.52 -27.58 5.21
CA PRO A 174 -18.74 -27.84 6.01
C PRO A 174 -19.28 -26.57 6.68
N GLN A 175 -20.58 -26.52 6.97
CA GLN A 175 -21.20 -25.33 7.59
C GLN A 175 -20.64 -24.97 8.96
N ASN A 176 -20.15 -25.95 9.71
CA ASN A 176 -19.54 -25.80 11.04
C ASN A 176 -18.01 -25.70 10.97
N ALA A 177 -17.43 -25.40 9.80
CA ALA A 177 -16.00 -25.26 9.64
C ALA A 177 -15.44 -24.13 10.52
N THR A 178 -14.29 -24.42 11.10
CA THR A 178 -13.54 -23.49 11.97
C THR A 178 -12.40 -22.83 11.21
N ILE A 179 -11.89 -21.72 11.73
CA ILE A 179 -10.91 -20.88 11.04
C ILE A 179 -9.58 -21.60 10.74
N ASP A 180 -9.18 -22.53 11.59
CA ASP A 180 -7.99 -23.37 11.47
C ASP A 180 -8.08 -24.39 10.30
N GLN A 181 -9.28 -24.70 9.82
CA GLN A 181 -9.51 -25.57 8.67
C GLN A 181 -9.26 -24.90 7.31
N ILE A 182 -9.08 -23.58 7.31
CA ILE A 182 -8.74 -22.86 6.07
C ILE A 182 -7.28 -23.13 5.72
N THR A 183 -7.06 -23.84 4.62
CA THR A 183 -5.72 -24.17 4.12
C THR A 183 -5.24 -23.19 3.04
N LYS A 184 -3.92 -23.22 2.77
CA LYS A 184 -3.33 -22.52 1.63
C LYS A 184 -4.00 -22.90 0.31
N GLN A 185 -4.35 -24.18 0.14
CA GLN A 185 -5.00 -24.67 -1.08
C GLN A 185 -6.37 -24.03 -1.30
N HIS A 186 -7.19 -23.86 -0.25
CA HIS A 186 -8.47 -23.16 -0.35
C HIS A 186 -8.27 -21.73 -0.84
N ILE A 187 -7.29 -20.99 -0.30
CA ILE A 187 -7.04 -19.61 -0.73
C ILE A 187 -6.48 -19.54 -2.15
N VAL A 188 -5.62 -20.47 -2.57
CA VAL A 188 -5.13 -20.55 -3.96
C VAL A 188 -6.29 -20.80 -4.92
N SER A 189 -7.19 -21.74 -4.62
CA SER A 189 -8.38 -22.05 -5.45
C SER A 189 -9.31 -20.81 -5.54
N TYR A 190 -9.57 -20.14 -4.42
CA TYR A 190 -10.34 -18.89 -4.43
C TYR A 190 -9.68 -17.80 -5.29
N LEU A 191 -8.37 -17.60 -5.15
CA LEU A 191 -7.63 -16.61 -5.94
C LEU A 191 -7.59 -16.95 -7.43
N ASN A 192 -7.59 -18.24 -7.81
CA ASN A 192 -7.68 -18.66 -9.20
C ASN A 192 -9.08 -18.34 -9.77
N GLN A 193 -10.14 -18.56 -9.02
CA GLN A 193 -11.47 -18.14 -9.43
C GLN A 193 -11.57 -16.60 -9.59
N VAL A 194 -10.92 -15.82 -8.70
CA VAL A 194 -10.84 -14.36 -8.87
C VAL A 194 -10.09 -14.00 -10.16
N LEU A 195 -9.01 -14.72 -10.50
CA LEU A 195 -8.26 -14.53 -11.74
C LEU A 195 -9.13 -14.77 -12.98
N GLU A 196 -9.85 -15.88 -13.02
CA GLU A 196 -10.75 -16.27 -14.14
C GLU A 196 -11.82 -15.21 -14.40
N ARG A 197 -12.38 -14.65 -13.33
CA ARG A 197 -13.48 -13.66 -13.43
C ARG A 197 -13.01 -12.22 -13.64
N THR A 198 -11.70 -11.93 -13.45
CA THR A 198 -11.23 -10.54 -13.45
C THR A 198 -9.88 -10.37 -14.17
N SER A 199 -8.77 -10.25 -13.41
CA SER A 199 -7.43 -10.06 -13.96
C SER A 199 -6.35 -10.47 -12.95
N ALA A 200 -5.13 -10.71 -13.45
CA ALA A 200 -3.97 -10.98 -12.61
C ALA A 200 -3.70 -9.86 -11.58
N ARG A 201 -3.96 -8.60 -11.96
CA ARG A 201 -3.82 -7.45 -11.05
C ARG A 201 -4.84 -7.51 -9.90
N THR A 202 -6.11 -7.78 -10.22
CA THR A 202 -7.18 -7.89 -9.20
C THR A 202 -6.93 -9.07 -8.28
N ARG A 203 -6.49 -10.21 -8.82
CA ARG A 203 -6.09 -11.39 -8.03
C ARG A 203 -4.95 -11.05 -7.07
N ASN A 204 -3.89 -10.38 -7.54
CA ASN A 204 -2.76 -9.97 -6.71
C ASN A 204 -3.16 -8.97 -5.62
N ASN A 205 -4.00 -7.99 -5.93
CA ASN A 205 -4.55 -7.07 -4.93
C ASN A 205 -5.38 -7.81 -3.87
N THR A 206 -6.22 -8.76 -4.29
CA THR A 206 -6.99 -9.60 -3.35
C THR A 206 -6.05 -10.40 -2.44
N ARG A 207 -4.96 -10.98 -2.98
CA ARG A 207 -3.95 -11.68 -2.17
C ARG A 207 -3.32 -10.76 -1.13
N VAL A 208 -2.95 -9.54 -1.49
CA VAL A 208 -2.35 -8.55 -0.55
C VAL A 208 -3.33 -8.17 0.56
N GLU A 209 -4.59 -7.91 0.20
CA GLU A 209 -5.64 -7.56 1.16
C GLU A 209 -5.93 -8.73 2.12
N LEU A 210 -6.09 -9.95 1.60
CA LEU A 210 -6.24 -11.16 2.42
C LEU A 210 -4.99 -11.41 3.28
N GLY A 211 -3.78 -11.16 2.76
CA GLY A 211 -2.54 -11.26 3.54
C GLY A 211 -2.54 -10.37 4.78
N SER A 212 -3.05 -9.13 4.66
CA SER A 212 -3.20 -8.22 5.80
C SER A 212 -4.27 -8.68 6.82
N LEU A 213 -5.34 -9.30 6.33
CA LEU A 213 -6.43 -9.81 7.16
C LEU A 213 -6.02 -11.09 7.89
N PHE A 214 -5.35 -12.02 7.20
CA PHE A 214 -4.82 -13.23 7.79
C PHE A 214 -3.66 -12.95 8.76
N GLN A 215 -2.90 -11.88 8.55
CA GLN A 215 -1.94 -11.45 9.56
C GLN A 215 -2.63 -11.04 10.86
N ALA A 216 -3.76 -10.35 10.79
CA ALA A 216 -4.52 -10.03 11.99
C ALA A 216 -5.13 -11.27 12.66
N LEU A 217 -5.44 -12.34 11.91
CA LEU A 217 -5.83 -13.62 12.51
C LEU A 217 -4.66 -14.26 13.29
N VAL A 218 -3.43 -14.17 12.74
CA VAL A 218 -2.22 -14.63 13.46
C VAL A 218 -1.93 -13.80 14.69
N ASP A 219 -2.00 -12.47 14.57
CA ASP A 219 -1.70 -11.53 15.65
C ASP A 219 -2.69 -11.67 16.83
N ASN A 220 -3.87 -12.25 16.59
CA ASN A 220 -4.90 -12.56 17.60
C ASN A 220 -5.04 -14.06 17.86
N GLU A 221 -4.06 -14.85 17.52
CA GLU A 221 -3.94 -16.29 17.85
C GLU A 221 -5.06 -17.20 17.29
N PHE A 222 -5.83 -16.75 16.29
CA PHE A 222 -6.85 -17.57 15.61
C PHE A 222 -6.24 -18.65 14.72
N ILE A 223 -5.09 -18.34 14.09
CA ILE A 223 -4.32 -19.27 13.26
C ILE A 223 -2.82 -19.16 13.58
N PRO A 224 -2.04 -20.22 13.48
CA PRO A 224 -0.64 -20.22 13.92
C PRO A 224 0.30 -19.42 13.00
N TYR A 225 0.01 -19.29 11.71
CA TYR A 225 0.84 -18.58 10.74
C TYR A 225 0.07 -18.11 9.53
N ASN A 226 0.59 -17.08 8.85
CA ASN A 226 0.00 -16.50 7.66
C ASN A 226 0.58 -17.12 6.38
N PHE A 227 -0.04 -18.17 5.88
CA PHE A 227 0.37 -18.86 4.67
C PHE A 227 0.14 -18.09 3.37
N ILE A 228 -0.65 -17.00 3.39
CA ILE A 228 -0.93 -16.19 2.19
C ILE A 228 0.34 -15.55 1.64
N HIS A 229 1.29 -15.20 2.49
CA HIS A 229 2.57 -14.63 2.05
C HIS A 229 3.36 -15.56 1.15
N SER A 230 3.22 -16.89 1.29
CA SER A 230 3.87 -17.90 0.46
C SER A 230 3.17 -18.15 -0.89
N ILE A 231 2.03 -17.51 -1.17
CA ILE A 231 1.33 -17.63 -2.47
C ILE A 231 2.01 -16.71 -3.48
N ASN A 232 2.35 -17.24 -4.65
CA ASN A 232 3.05 -16.49 -5.70
C ASN A 232 2.25 -15.31 -6.22
N VAL A 233 2.97 -14.23 -6.56
CA VAL A 233 2.44 -13.06 -7.24
C VAL A 233 2.49 -13.30 -8.75
N LEU A 234 1.38 -13.09 -9.45
CA LEU A 234 1.34 -13.25 -10.88
C LEU A 234 1.91 -12.01 -11.59
N ARG A 235 2.59 -12.23 -12.71
CA ARG A 235 3.04 -11.14 -13.57
C ARG A 235 1.83 -10.38 -14.12
N THR A 236 1.84 -9.06 -13.96
CA THR A 236 0.81 -8.18 -14.52
C THR A 236 1.41 -7.31 -15.62
N ARG A 237 0.65 -7.07 -16.67
CA ARG A 237 0.98 -6.05 -17.66
C ARG A 237 0.29 -4.76 -17.21
N PRO A 238 1.03 -3.67 -16.94
CA PRO A 238 0.40 -2.39 -16.65
C PRO A 238 -0.35 -1.90 -17.88
N GLU A 239 -1.65 -1.66 -17.76
CA GLU A 239 -2.37 -0.87 -18.75
C GLU A 239 -2.03 0.60 -18.46
N ARG A 240 -1.45 1.27 -19.44
CA ARG A 240 -1.05 2.68 -19.33
C ARG A 240 -2.26 3.56 -19.66
N HIS A 241 -2.55 4.50 -18.81
CA HIS A 241 -3.47 5.57 -19.14
C HIS A 241 -2.82 6.45 -20.23
N LYS A 242 -3.53 6.63 -21.33
CA LYS A 242 -3.07 7.48 -22.43
C LYS A 242 -3.14 8.96 -22.04
N THR A 243 -2.21 9.73 -22.58
CA THR A 243 -2.26 11.20 -22.55
C THR A 243 -3.07 11.72 -23.75
N TYR A 244 -3.72 12.85 -23.57
CA TYR A 244 -4.40 13.54 -24.68
C TYR A 244 -3.40 14.27 -25.56
N SER A 245 -3.59 14.22 -26.88
CA SER A 245 -2.91 15.13 -27.78
C SER A 245 -3.36 16.58 -27.54
N ILE A 246 -2.60 17.56 -28.01
CA ILE A 246 -2.97 18.98 -27.89
C ILE A 246 -4.34 19.23 -28.53
N ARG A 247 -4.55 18.69 -29.74
CA ARG A 247 -5.80 18.81 -30.49
C ARG A 247 -6.99 18.20 -29.74
N GLN A 248 -6.83 16.98 -29.21
CA GLN A 248 -7.89 16.34 -28.43
C GLN A 248 -8.25 17.14 -27.19
N GLN A 249 -7.26 17.62 -26.45
CA GLN A 249 -7.49 18.40 -25.25
C GLN A 249 -8.21 19.71 -25.55
N GLN A 250 -7.79 20.43 -26.61
CA GLN A 250 -8.45 21.67 -27.02
C GLN A 250 -9.89 21.42 -27.47
N SER A 251 -10.14 20.40 -28.28
CA SER A 251 -11.49 20.03 -28.72
C SER A 251 -12.41 19.68 -27.55
N ILE A 252 -11.89 18.93 -26.55
CA ILE A 252 -12.66 18.61 -25.35
C ILE A 252 -12.98 19.86 -24.53
N TYR A 253 -12.03 20.78 -24.39
CA TYR A 253 -12.24 22.01 -23.61
C TYR A 253 -13.26 22.91 -24.30
N SER A 254 -13.13 23.17 -25.61
CA SER A 254 -14.08 23.99 -26.35
C SER A 254 -15.49 23.39 -26.40
N TYR A 255 -15.60 22.07 -26.42
CA TYR A 255 -16.88 21.39 -26.31
C TYR A 255 -17.49 21.57 -24.92
N LEU A 256 -16.71 21.32 -23.85
CA LEU A 256 -17.19 21.45 -22.47
C LEU A 256 -17.51 22.90 -22.08
N GLU A 257 -16.86 23.89 -22.66
CA GLU A 257 -17.17 25.29 -22.44
C GLU A 257 -18.62 25.61 -22.80
N LYS A 258 -19.16 24.96 -23.82
CA LYS A 258 -20.54 25.11 -24.28
C LYS A 258 -21.52 24.19 -23.58
N GLU A 259 -21.13 22.94 -23.40
CA GLU A 259 -22.05 21.86 -22.96
C GLU A 259 -22.05 21.62 -21.46
N ASP A 260 -20.90 21.80 -20.79
CA ASP A 260 -20.74 21.46 -19.38
C ASP A 260 -19.59 22.21 -18.70
N SER A 261 -19.80 23.49 -18.42
CA SER A 261 -18.81 24.37 -17.78
C SER A 261 -18.39 23.89 -16.37
N THR A 262 -19.30 23.21 -15.66
CA THR A 262 -18.99 22.62 -14.34
C THR A 262 -17.99 21.48 -14.45
N LEU A 263 -18.18 20.60 -15.43
CA LEU A 263 -17.23 19.51 -15.70
C LEU A 263 -15.92 20.05 -16.25
N LEU A 264 -15.95 21.10 -17.06
CA LEU A 264 -14.75 21.78 -17.54
C LEU A 264 -13.93 22.32 -16.36
N LEU A 265 -14.53 23.05 -15.45
CA LEU A 265 -13.84 23.57 -14.25
C LEU A 265 -13.27 22.44 -13.39
N PHE A 266 -13.99 21.32 -13.24
CA PHE A 266 -13.49 20.14 -12.55
C PHE A 266 -12.22 19.58 -13.21
N ILE A 267 -12.20 19.50 -14.54
CA ILE A 267 -11.06 19.04 -15.33
C ILE A 267 -9.89 20.04 -15.26
N GLN A 268 -10.18 21.34 -15.25
CA GLN A 268 -9.15 22.38 -15.14
C GLN A 268 -8.39 22.31 -13.81
N PHE A 269 -9.06 22.02 -12.69
CA PHE A 269 -8.36 21.72 -11.42
C PHE A 269 -7.44 20.49 -11.51
N ILE A 270 -7.83 19.47 -12.25
CA ILE A 270 -6.98 18.29 -12.49
C ILE A 270 -5.79 18.66 -13.37
N SER A 271 -5.98 19.49 -14.39
CA SER A 271 -5.00 19.88 -15.40
C SER A 271 -3.98 20.89 -14.86
N TYR A 272 -4.45 21.98 -14.28
CA TYR A 272 -3.60 23.14 -13.94
C TYR A 272 -3.08 23.08 -12.49
N ASN A 273 -3.89 22.61 -11.54
CA ASN A 273 -3.44 22.41 -10.16
C ASN A 273 -2.92 21.00 -9.89
N PHE A 274 -2.95 20.13 -10.88
CA PHE A 274 -2.51 18.73 -10.75
C PHE A 274 -3.17 18.00 -9.58
N LEU A 275 -4.48 18.24 -9.37
CA LEU A 275 -5.25 17.53 -8.36
C LEU A 275 -5.69 16.15 -8.85
N ARG A 276 -5.82 15.22 -7.91
CA ARG A 276 -6.53 13.99 -8.20
C ARG A 276 -8.04 14.25 -8.21
N PRO A 277 -8.85 13.53 -9.00
CA PRO A 277 -10.30 13.71 -9.01
C PRO A 277 -10.93 13.72 -7.62
N ILE A 278 -10.47 12.86 -6.72
CA ILE A 278 -10.96 12.81 -5.34
C ILE A 278 -10.57 14.04 -4.52
N GLU A 279 -9.44 14.68 -4.81
CA GLU A 279 -8.99 15.91 -4.16
C GLU A 279 -9.86 17.09 -4.60
N VAL A 280 -10.22 17.16 -5.89
CA VAL A 280 -11.18 18.17 -6.40
C VAL A 280 -12.54 18.01 -5.71
N CYS A 281 -13.04 16.77 -5.55
CA CYS A 281 -14.31 16.51 -4.85
C CYS A 281 -14.33 16.91 -3.37
N ARG A 282 -13.17 17.15 -2.76
CA ARG A 282 -13.04 17.58 -1.35
C ARG A 282 -12.99 19.08 -1.19
N LEU A 283 -12.68 19.83 -2.26
CA LEU A 283 -12.55 21.27 -2.19
C LEU A 283 -13.85 21.91 -1.73
N ARG A 284 -13.71 22.81 -0.80
CA ARG A 284 -14.76 23.72 -0.34
C ARG A 284 -14.44 25.15 -0.78
N VAL A 285 -15.42 26.03 -0.75
CA VAL A 285 -15.23 27.45 -1.10
C VAL A 285 -14.09 28.06 -0.27
N LYS A 286 -14.03 27.79 1.03
CA LYS A 286 -12.98 28.27 1.95
C LYS A 286 -11.56 27.75 1.64
N ASP A 287 -11.45 26.69 0.85
CA ASP A 287 -10.15 26.13 0.51
C ASP A 287 -9.45 26.89 -0.65
N VAL A 288 -10.15 27.87 -1.26
CA VAL A 288 -9.65 28.70 -2.37
C VAL A 288 -9.43 30.12 -1.89
N ASN A 289 -8.18 30.52 -1.72
CA ASN A 289 -7.81 31.89 -1.42
C ASN A 289 -7.29 32.58 -2.69
N ILE A 290 -8.19 33.30 -3.37
CA ILE A 290 -7.89 34.00 -4.64
C ILE A 290 -6.86 35.10 -4.44
N LYS A 291 -6.96 35.88 -3.35
CA LYS A 291 -6.09 37.05 -3.07
C LYS A 291 -4.62 36.60 -2.90
N GLU A 292 -4.39 35.50 -2.19
CA GLU A 292 -3.04 34.97 -1.97
C GLU A 292 -2.64 33.90 -2.99
N LYS A 293 -3.47 33.62 -3.98
CA LYS A 293 -3.28 32.54 -4.98
C LYS A 293 -2.98 31.18 -4.34
N ARG A 294 -3.65 30.86 -3.22
CA ARG A 294 -3.41 29.62 -2.45
C ARG A 294 -4.62 28.70 -2.49
N LEU A 295 -4.34 27.41 -2.66
CA LEU A 295 -5.31 26.33 -2.62
C LEU A 295 -4.97 25.36 -1.49
N TYR A 296 -5.89 25.14 -0.57
CA TYR A 296 -5.74 24.24 0.57
C TYR A 296 -6.30 22.86 0.22
N VAL A 297 -5.42 21.90 -0.05
CA VAL A 297 -5.78 20.57 -0.55
C VAL A 297 -5.71 19.53 0.56
N ARG A 298 -6.84 18.90 0.86
CA ARG A 298 -6.92 17.81 1.83
C ARG A 298 -6.65 16.47 1.17
N ALA A 299 -5.50 15.87 1.47
CA ALA A 299 -5.22 14.49 1.09
C ALA A 299 -5.75 13.52 2.16
N LYS A 300 -6.06 12.29 1.76
CA LYS A 300 -6.55 11.25 2.69
C LYS A 300 -5.51 10.97 3.78
N ASN A 301 -5.88 11.12 5.05
CA ASN A 301 -5.02 10.85 6.22
C ASN A 301 -3.67 11.57 6.20
N LYS A 302 -3.59 12.75 5.60
CA LYS A 302 -2.38 13.59 5.56
C LYS A 302 -2.73 15.02 5.94
N PRO A 303 -1.75 15.80 6.42
CA PRO A 303 -1.92 17.24 6.64
C PRO A 303 -2.41 17.93 5.38
N VAL A 304 -3.09 19.06 5.57
CA VAL A 304 -3.51 19.93 4.47
C VAL A 304 -2.26 20.41 3.72
N LYS A 305 -2.26 20.22 2.41
CA LYS A 305 -1.21 20.74 1.53
C LYS A 305 -1.63 22.08 0.95
N ILE A 306 -0.73 23.05 1.00
CA ILE A 306 -0.92 24.33 0.33
C ILE A 306 -0.32 24.18 -1.09
N LYS A 307 -1.09 24.59 -2.10
CA LYS A 307 -0.65 24.68 -3.49
C LYS A 307 -0.88 26.08 -4.00
N ILE A 308 -0.09 26.50 -4.95
CA ILE A 308 -0.31 27.75 -5.67
C ILE A 308 -1.44 27.52 -6.68
N ILE A 309 -2.32 28.53 -6.83
CA ILE A 309 -3.27 28.59 -7.94
C ILE A 309 -2.58 29.35 -9.07
N PRO A 310 -2.19 28.71 -10.18
CA PRO A 310 -1.53 29.41 -11.27
C PRO A 310 -2.49 30.37 -11.98
N ASP A 311 -1.97 31.43 -12.61
CA ASP A 311 -2.77 32.47 -13.24
C ASP A 311 -3.72 31.92 -14.30
N ILE A 312 -3.29 30.91 -15.05
CA ILE A 312 -4.15 30.20 -16.01
C ILE A 312 -5.38 29.56 -15.33
N MET A 313 -5.29 29.18 -14.06
CA MET A 313 -6.44 28.65 -13.32
C MET A 313 -7.26 29.77 -12.70
N LEU A 314 -6.63 30.85 -12.24
CA LEU A 314 -7.32 32.01 -11.69
C LEU A 314 -8.26 32.63 -12.72
N SER A 315 -7.85 32.74 -13.97
CA SER A 315 -8.69 33.27 -15.07
C SER A 315 -9.91 32.41 -15.41
N GLN A 316 -9.93 31.15 -14.94
CA GLN A 316 -11.05 30.23 -15.16
C GLN A 316 -11.98 30.13 -13.95
N LEU A 317 -11.60 30.69 -12.80
CA LEU A 317 -12.43 30.63 -11.61
C LEU A 317 -13.58 31.64 -11.71
N PRO A 318 -14.82 31.20 -11.45
CA PRO A 318 -15.93 32.14 -11.29
C PRO A 318 -15.80 32.90 -9.99
N SER A 319 -16.58 33.99 -9.83
CA SER A 319 -16.67 34.69 -8.56
C SER A 319 -17.12 33.73 -7.45
N LEU A 320 -16.39 33.75 -6.34
CA LEU A 320 -16.74 33.01 -5.13
C LEU A 320 -17.35 33.90 -4.05
N GLU A 321 -17.56 35.17 -4.35
CA GLU A 321 -18.15 36.15 -3.41
C GLU A 321 -19.59 35.75 -3.05
N GLY A 322 -19.92 35.87 -1.77
CA GLY A 322 -21.25 35.54 -1.26
C GLY A 322 -21.55 34.02 -1.14
N LEU A 323 -20.65 33.15 -1.59
CA LEU A 323 -20.86 31.71 -1.46
C LEU A 323 -20.54 31.22 -0.05
N PRO A 324 -21.35 30.30 0.53
CA PRO A 324 -21.09 29.75 1.85
C PRO A 324 -19.77 29.02 1.90
N LEU A 325 -18.88 29.40 2.80
CA LEU A 325 -17.49 28.92 2.89
C LEU A 325 -17.37 27.39 3.07
N ASP A 326 -18.32 26.77 3.77
CA ASP A 326 -18.31 25.34 4.04
C ASP A 326 -18.94 24.46 2.95
N ASN A 327 -19.55 25.09 1.96
CA ASN A 327 -20.09 24.34 0.83
C ASN A 327 -18.98 23.79 -0.08
N TYR A 328 -19.30 22.72 -0.82
CA TYR A 328 -18.36 22.16 -1.80
C TYR A 328 -18.17 23.11 -2.97
N LEU A 329 -16.92 23.24 -3.41
CA LEU A 329 -16.58 24.13 -4.51
C LEU A 329 -17.29 23.71 -5.81
N ILE A 330 -17.26 22.43 -6.14
CA ILE A 330 -17.85 21.88 -7.37
C ILE A 330 -18.83 20.77 -7.02
N THR A 331 -20.08 20.90 -7.46
CA THR A 331 -21.15 19.95 -7.20
C THR A 331 -21.96 19.69 -8.48
N PRO A 332 -22.87 18.70 -8.51
CA PRO A 332 -23.80 18.52 -9.63
C PRO A 332 -24.67 19.75 -9.95
N ASN A 333 -25.00 20.51 -8.92
CA ASN A 333 -25.91 21.65 -9.00
C ASN A 333 -25.18 23.00 -9.24
N GLY A 334 -23.86 22.94 -9.52
CA GLY A 334 -23.04 24.13 -9.72
C GLY A 334 -22.00 24.32 -8.63
N ILE A 335 -21.55 25.57 -8.48
CA ILE A 335 -20.43 25.95 -7.64
C ILE A 335 -20.95 26.45 -6.27
N GLY A 336 -20.23 26.10 -5.20
CA GLY A 336 -20.54 26.58 -3.85
C GLY A 336 -21.82 26.00 -3.25
N CYS A 337 -22.27 24.82 -3.68
CA CYS A 337 -23.50 24.22 -3.22
C CYS A 337 -23.26 23.12 -2.14
N LYS A 338 -24.31 22.80 -1.38
CA LYS A 338 -24.33 21.63 -0.50
C LYS A 338 -24.42 20.35 -1.33
N TRP A 339 -23.74 19.31 -0.89
CA TRP A 339 -23.80 18.00 -1.55
C TRP A 339 -23.71 16.86 -0.54
N ALA A 340 -24.85 16.28 -0.20
CA ALA A 340 -24.97 15.16 0.74
C ALA A 340 -24.63 13.83 0.07
N ALA A 341 -23.35 13.61 -0.24
CA ALA A 341 -22.84 12.35 -0.80
C ALA A 341 -21.48 11.99 -0.18
N THR A 342 -21.15 10.70 -0.18
CA THR A 342 -19.82 10.26 0.25
C THR A 342 -18.75 10.71 -0.75
N GLU A 343 -17.49 10.80 -0.31
CA GLU A 343 -16.38 11.17 -1.21
C GLU A 343 -16.27 10.24 -2.43
N VAL A 344 -16.49 8.95 -2.23
CA VAL A 344 -16.44 7.95 -3.31
C VAL A 344 -17.55 8.21 -4.31
N ASN A 345 -18.78 8.43 -3.83
CA ASN A 345 -19.92 8.71 -4.69
C ASN A 345 -19.75 10.02 -5.47
N ARG A 346 -19.16 11.06 -4.85
CA ARG A 346 -18.84 12.31 -5.54
C ARG A 346 -17.83 12.11 -6.68
N ARG A 347 -16.77 11.38 -6.43
CA ARG A 347 -15.79 11.04 -7.47
C ARG A 347 -16.43 10.20 -8.59
N ASP A 348 -17.23 9.22 -8.24
CA ASP A 348 -17.89 8.32 -9.21
C ASP A 348 -18.92 9.08 -10.04
N TYR A 349 -19.59 10.07 -9.45
CA TYR A 349 -20.49 10.97 -10.19
C TYR A 349 -19.75 11.69 -11.34
N PHE A 350 -18.63 12.37 -11.04
CA PHE A 350 -17.87 13.08 -12.08
C PHE A 350 -17.22 12.10 -13.08
N SER A 351 -16.84 10.92 -12.64
CA SER A 351 -16.33 9.88 -13.56
C SER A 351 -17.41 9.40 -14.53
N LYS A 352 -18.65 9.21 -14.05
CA LYS A 352 -19.80 8.85 -14.89
C LYS A 352 -20.22 9.99 -15.81
N ARG A 353 -20.24 11.23 -15.27
CA ARG A 353 -20.55 12.45 -16.07
C ARG A 353 -19.53 12.61 -17.20
N PHE A 354 -18.24 12.48 -16.90
CA PHE A 354 -17.19 12.50 -17.92
C PHE A 354 -17.37 11.40 -18.97
N LYS A 355 -17.72 10.19 -18.56
CA LYS A 355 -17.99 9.10 -19.50
C LYS A 355 -19.14 9.48 -20.46
N LYS A 356 -20.26 9.93 -19.95
CA LYS A 356 -21.45 10.28 -20.73
C LYS A 356 -21.22 11.50 -21.63
N VAL A 357 -20.64 12.59 -21.08
CA VAL A 357 -20.52 13.88 -21.80
C VAL A 357 -19.33 13.87 -22.76
N VAL A 358 -18.18 13.32 -22.34
CA VAL A 358 -16.94 13.44 -23.12
C VAL A 358 -16.61 12.14 -23.86
N LYS A 359 -16.53 10.99 -23.12
CA LYS A 359 -16.06 9.76 -23.75
C LYS A 359 -17.00 9.26 -24.85
N GLU A 360 -18.31 9.36 -24.65
CA GLU A 360 -19.30 8.95 -25.64
C GLU A 360 -19.26 9.87 -26.86
N HIS A 361 -19.20 11.20 -26.64
CA HIS A 361 -19.14 12.18 -27.74
C HIS A 361 -17.87 12.03 -28.59
N PHE A 362 -16.70 11.96 -27.96
CA PHE A 362 -15.41 11.84 -28.67
C PHE A 362 -14.99 10.39 -28.97
N LYS A 363 -15.84 9.40 -28.71
CA LYS A 363 -15.60 7.95 -28.90
C LYS A 363 -14.25 7.50 -28.30
N LEU A 364 -13.96 7.96 -27.06
CA LEU A 364 -12.68 7.67 -26.40
C LEU A 364 -12.68 6.25 -25.83
N GLY A 365 -11.56 5.54 -26.03
CA GLY A 365 -11.32 4.19 -25.48
C GLY A 365 -11.25 4.15 -23.95
N GLN A 366 -11.11 2.93 -23.40
CA GLN A 366 -11.06 2.71 -21.95
C GLN A 366 -9.82 3.38 -21.31
N ASP A 367 -8.73 3.52 -22.03
CA ASP A 367 -7.46 4.09 -21.60
C ASP A 367 -7.53 5.59 -21.27
N PHE A 368 -8.57 6.29 -21.74
CA PHE A 368 -8.77 7.70 -21.48
C PHE A 368 -9.73 7.93 -20.32
N GLY A 369 -9.37 8.83 -19.41
CA GLY A 369 -10.20 9.18 -18.25
C GLY A 369 -9.89 10.57 -17.73
N LEU A 370 -10.57 10.97 -16.66
CA LEU A 370 -10.28 12.22 -15.95
C LEU A 370 -8.82 12.32 -15.54
N TYR A 371 -8.21 11.21 -15.14
CA TYR A 371 -6.82 11.18 -14.69
C TYR A 371 -5.83 11.38 -15.86
N SER A 372 -6.24 11.11 -17.09
CA SER A 372 -5.45 11.34 -18.29
C SER A 372 -5.10 12.82 -18.50
N PHE A 373 -5.97 13.75 -18.07
CA PHE A 373 -5.65 15.19 -18.11
C PHE A 373 -4.46 15.50 -17.20
N ARG A 374 -4.42 14.94 -16.00
CA ARG A 374 -3.29 15.13 -15.11
C ARG A 374 -1.99 14.59 -15.74
N HIS A 375 -2.05 13.41 -16.35
CA HIS A 375 -0.89 12.85 -17.08
C HIS A 375 -0.44 13.76 -18.20
N THR A 376 -1.37 14.21 -19.05
CA THR A 376 -1.10 15.10 -20.19
C THR A 376 -0.37 16.37 -19.76
N PHE A 377 -0.89 17.06 -18.76
CA PHE A 377 -0.32 18.35 -18.35
C PHE A 377 1.00 18.19 -17.58
N ILE A 378 1.16 17.12 -16.77
CA ILE A 378 2.45 16.84 -16.12
C ILE A 378 3.51 16.48 -17.18
N THR A 379 3.17 15.67 -18.17
CA THR A 379 4.09 15.32 -19.26
C THR A 379 4.55 16.57 -20.03
N ARG A 380 3.62 17.46 -20.38
CA ARG A 380 3.97 18.73 -21.06
C ARG A 380 4.86 19.61 -20.20
N LEU A 381 4.48 19.81 -18.93
CA LEU A 381 5.25 20.63 -18.01
C LEU A 381 6.67 20.07 -17.80
N TYR A 382 6.80 18.76 -17.62
CA TYR A 382 8.10 18.12 -17.50
C TYR A 382 8.97 18.34 -18.74
N ARG A 383 8.41 18.08 -19.95
CA ARG A 383 9.14 18.22 -21.20
C ARG A 383 9.54 19.67 -21.50
N GLU A 384 8.74 20.63 -21.07
CA GLU A 384 9.08 22.04 -21.23
C GLU A 384 10.19 22.44 -20.26
N MET A 385 10.07 22.07 -18.98
CA MET A 385 11.05 22.44 -17.97
C MET A 385 12.44 21.81 -18.19
N ILE A 386 12.51 20.62 -18.82
CA ILE A 386 13.78 19.91 -19.03
C ILE A 386 14.65 20.55 -20.13
N LYS A 387 14.08 21.45 -20.93
CA LYS A 387 14.84 22.19 -21.95
C LYS A 387 15.84 23.16 -21.32
N ASP A 388 15.50 23.73 -20.16
CA ASP A 388 16.23 24.83 -19.55
C ASP A 388 16.86 24.47 -18.19
N ALA A 389 16.72 23.23 -17.72
CA ALA A 389 17.19 22.82 -16.40
C ALA A 389 17.58 21.33 -16.36
N THR A 390 18.44 20.98 -15.40
CA THR A 390 18.87 19.59 -15.21
C THR A 390 17.70 18.67 -14.80
N PRO A 391 17.74 17.37 -15.17
CA PRO A 391 16.69 16.41 -14.81
C PRO A 391 16.39 16.34 -13.32
N PHE A 392 17.40 16.50 -12.47
CA PHE A 392 17.22 16.50 -11.00
C PHE A 392 16.47 17.75 -10.54
N GLU A 393 16.85 18.93 -11.02
CA GLU A 393 16.22 20.19 -10.68
C GLU A 393 14.76 20.23 -11.15
N VAL A 394 14.50 19.82 -12.39
CA VAL A 394 13.13 19.71 -12.91
C VAL A 394 12.28 18.78 -12.08
N LYS A 395 12.78 17.60 -11.72
CA LYS A 395 12.05 16.66 -10.88
C LYS A 395 11.79 17.23 -9.48
N SER A 396 12.75 17.94 -8.89
CA SER A 396 12.60 18.60 -7.58
C SER A 396 11.49 19.65 -7.61
N ARG A 397 11.49 20.52 -8.59
CA ARG A 397 10.43 21.54 -8.80
C ARG A 397 9.08 20.86 -9.07
N LEU A 398 9.04 19.87 -9.95
CA LEU A 398 7.82 19.16 -10.32
C LEU A 398 7.22 18.38 -9.13
N MET A 399 8.04 17.85 -8.23
CA MET A 399 7.59 17.19 -7.01
C MET A 399 6.78 18.13 -6.13
N LEU A 400 7.23 19.38 -5.97
CA LEU A 400 6.49 20.42 -5.23
C LEU A 400 5.17 20.77 -5.93
N ILE A 401 5.21 21.00 -7.24
CA ILE A 401 4.04 21.38 -8.04
C ILE A 401 2.97 20.28 -8.02
N THR A 402 3.37 19.03 -8.25
CA THR A 402 2.44 17.90 -8.35
C THR A 402 2.02 17.32 -6.99
N GLY A 403 2.80 17.62 -5.94
CA GLY A 403 2.55 17.16 -4.58
C GLY A 403 2.95 15.69 -4.33
N HIS A 404 3.93 15.16 -5.06
CA HIS A 404 4.52 13.85 -4.75
C HIS A 404 5.34 13.93 -3.47
N SER A 405 5.28 12.87 -2.65
CA SER A 405 5.94 12.86 -1.34
C SER A 405 7.39 12.41 -1.38
N THR A 406 7.82 11.75 -2.45
CA THR A 406 9.20 11.27 -2.62
C THR A 406 9.62 11.35 -4.09
N MET A 407 10.92 11.54 -4.32
CA MET A 407 11.51 11.56 -5.65
C MET A 407 11.24 10.25 -6.41
N GLY A 408 11.45 9.10 -5.77
CA GLY A 408 11.20 7.80 -6.39
C GLY A 408 9.75 7.57 -6.82
N ALA A 409 8.77 8.12 -6.07
CA ALA A 409 7.36 8.06 -6.47
C ALA A 409 7.09 8.94 -7.71
N LEU A 410 7.71 10.12 -7.80
CA LEU A 410 7.63 10.98 -8.99
C LEU A 410 8.31 10.32 -10.19
N GLU A 411 9.50 9.78 -10.04
CA GLU A 411 10.23 9.12 -11.13
C GLU A 411 9.48 7.93 -11.70
N LYS A 412 8.95 7.08 -10.81
CA LYS A 412 8.08 5.98 -11.24
C LYS A 412 6.88 6.50 -12.02
N TYR A 413 6.24 7.56 -11.52
CA TYR A 413 5.09 8.17 -12.17
C TYR A 413 5.44 8.71 -13.57
N LEU A 414 6.56 9.45 -13.70
CA LEU A 414 7.01 10.00 -15.00
C LEU A 414 7.32 8.90 -16.02
N ARG A 415 7.90 7.78 -15.59
CA ARG A 415 8.10 6.60 -16.46
C ARG A 415 6.77 5.96 -16.87
N ASP A 416 5.84 5.84 -15.91
CA ASP A 416 4.53 5.21 -16.17
C ASP A 416 3.68 5.99 -17.18
N ILE A 417 3.91 7.31 -17.34
CA ILE A 417 3.20 8.18 -18.29
C ILE A 417 4.02 8.54 -19.53
N ASP A 418 5.17 7.90 -19.74
CA ASP A 418 6.10 8.18 -20.86
C ASP A 418 6.52 9.66 -20.96
N ALA A 419 6.63 10.37 -19.83
CA ALA A 419 7.09 11.75 -19.84
C ALA A 419 8.59 11.86 -20.15
N GLN A 420 9.36 10.85 -19.74
CA GLN A 420 10.81 10.74 -19.97
C GLN A 420 11.07 9.99 -21.28
N LEU A 421 11.02 10.67 -22.39
CA LEU A 421 11.50 10.15 -23.67
C LEU A 421 12.89 10.74 -23.94
N PRO A 422 13.79 9.99 -24.58
CA PRO A 422 15.04 10.54 -25.07
C PRO A 422 14.75 11.61 -26.12
N GLU A 423 15.62 12.59 -26.21
CA GLU A 423 15.66 13.50 -27.35
C GLU A 423 16.11 12.76 -28.62
N ASP A 424 15.99 13.41 -29.78
CA ASP A 424 16.52 12.84 -31.02
C ASP A 424 18.04 12.68 -30.89
N TYR A 425 18.50 11.45 -31.01
CA TYR A 425 19.91 11.09 -30.90
C TYR A 425 20.52 10.73 -32.28
N SER A 426 19.85 11.10 -33.36
CA SER A 426 20.29 10.79 -34.71
C SER A 426 21.68 11.35 -34.98
N GLU A 427 21.97 12.57 -34.51
CA GLU A 427 23.28 13.20 -34.66
C GLU A 427 24.43 12.41 -34.00
N LEU A 428 24.15 11.66 -32.94
CA LEU A 428 25.13 10.81 -32.25
C LEU A 428 25.44 9.51 -33.05
N LEU A 429 24.58 9.16 -34.01
CA LEU A 429 24.72 7.96 -34.85
C LEU A 429 25.28 8.27 -36.25
N ILE A 430 25.33 9.54 -36.64
CA ILE A 430 25.92 9.95 -37.89
C ILE A 430 27.44 10.04 -37.70
N ASP A 431 28.16 9.13 -38.31
CA ASP A 431 29.62 9.17 -38.29
C ASP A 431 30.12 10.53 -38.82
N SER A 432 30.87 11.26 -38.00
CA SER A 432 31.54 12.54 -38.35
C SER A 432 32.65 12.39 -39.41
N LYS A 433 32.64 11.29 -40.16
CA LYS A 433 33.62 10.98 -41.23
C LYS A 433 33.01 11.07 -42.62
N SER A 434 32.34 12.15 -42.94
CA SER A 434 31.96 12.48 -44.30
C SER A 434 32.16 13.98 -44.51
N ASN A 435 33.41 14.39 -44.44
CA ASN A 435 33.95 15.60 -45.05
C ASN A 435 35.39 15.32 -45.53
#